data_c38365619eb28fcb09437e794159c84c
#
_entry.id   c38365619eb28fcb09437e794159c84c
#
_cell.length_a   1.000
_cell.length_b   1.000
_cell.length_c   1.000
_cell.angle_alpha   90.00
_cell.angle_beta   90.00
_cell.angle_gamma   90.00
#
_symmetry.space_group_name_H-M   'P 1'
#
loop_
_entity.id
_entity.type
_entity.pdbx_description
1 polymer ?
#
loop_
_entity_poly.entity_id
_entity_poly.type
_entity_poly.pdbx_seq_one_letter_code
_entity_poly.pdbx_strand_id
1 'polypeptide(L)'
;MSALLATLLMMAVSPEPALSPTMGLFSAGRLREKCQSTVASDASYCFAYIVGVHDATRAYENWLNLREFCTPDGVVQGELRRAFMDYLADNAGYSSGEAASVVIVALKKRYPCAPDKRRK
;
A
#
# COMPACT_ATOMS: atom_id res chain seq x y z
N MET A 1 -21.33 36.21 54.93
CA MET A 1 -20.03 35.63 54.54
C MET A 1 -20.32 34.52 53.49
N SER A 2 -20.30 34.86 52.20
CA SER A 2 -20.63 33.95 51.13
C SER A 2 -19.33 33.47 50.48
N ALA A 3 -19.04 32.18 50.64
CA ALA A 3 -17.92 31.52 49.96
C ALA A 3 -18.38 31.11 48.55
N LEU A 4 -17.85 31.79 47.53
CA LEU A 4 -17.98 31.41 46.14
C LEU A 4 -16.99 30.28 45.84
N LEU A 5 -17.49 29.05 45.69
CA LEU A 5 -16.73 27.94 45.12
C LEU A 5 -16.65 28.13 43.62
N ALA A 6 -15.49 28.53 43.11
CA ALA A 6 -15.20 28.50 41.67
C ALA A 6 -14.81 27.07 41.30
N THR A 7 -15.72 26.35 40.64
CA THR A 7 -15.45 25.06 40.03
C THR A 7 -14.70 25.29 38.72
N LEU A 8 -13.39 25.02 38.74
CA LEU A 8 -12.58 24.98 37.51
C LEU A 8 -12.95 23.73 36.72
N LEU A 9 -13.66 23.90 35.60
CA LEU A 9 -13.87 22.84 34.62
C LEU A 9 -12.56 22.67 33.83
N MET A 10 -11.77 21.66 34.17
CA MET A 10 -10.67 21.21 33.34
C MET A 10 -11.26 20.49 32.11
N MET A 11 -11.31 21.18 30.99
CA MET A 11 -11.55 20.53 29.69
C MET A 11 -10.32 19.69 29.35
N ALA A 12 -10.47 18.37 29.47
CA ALA A 12 -9.48 17.44 28.94
C ALA A 12 -9.48 17.54 27.43
N VAL A 13 -8.46 18.18 26.85
CA VAL A 13 -8.19 18.13 25.42
C VAL A 13 -7.66 16.74 25.14
N SER A 14 -8.51 15.88 24.56
CA SER A 14 -8.06 14.60 24.02
C SER A 14 -7.09 14.86 22.87
N PRO A 15 -5.88 14.25 22.87
CA PRO A 15 -5.00 14.39 21.71
C PRO A 15 -5.68 13.75 20.50
N GLU A 16 -5.93 14.55 19.48
CA GLU A 16 -6.35 14.07 18.16
C GLU A 16 -5.30 13.07 17.65
N PRO A 17 -5.71 11.87 17.19
CA PRO A 17 -4.75 10.95 16.59
C PRO A 17 -4.11 11.67 15.41
N ALA A 18 -2.79 11.82 15.44
CA ALA A 18 -2.03 12.38 14.34
C ALA A 18 -2.30 11.52 13.11
N LEU A 19 -3.10 12.04 12.16
CA LEU A 19 -3.25 11.48 10.83
C LEU A 19 -1.88 11.57 10.18
N SER A 20 -1.15 10.44 10.16
CA SER A 20 0.03 10.33 9.30
C SER A 20 -0.43 10.67 7.89
N PRO A 21 0.21 11.63 7.20
CA PRO A 21 -0.17 11.97 5.85
C PRO A 21 0.08 10.75 4.96
N THR A 22 -0.97 9.96 4.73
CA THR A 22 -0.96 8.96 3.68
C THR A 22 -1.00 9.75 2.37
N MET A 23 0.09 9.71 1.62
CA MET A 23 0.18 10.40 0.33
C MET A 23 -0.81 9.83 -0.69
N GLY A 24 -1.40 8.66 -0.44
CA GLY A 24 -2.36 7.99 -1.28
C GLY A 24 -3.77 7.93 -0.68
N LEU A 25 -4.75 7.73 -1.53
CA LEU A 25 -6.18 7.65 -1.16
C LEU A 25 -6.57 6.30 -0.54
N PHE A 26 -5.72 5.28 -0.67
CA PHE A 26 -6.05 3.91 -0.30
C PHE A 26 -4.89 3.25 0.43
N SER A 27 -5.17 2.64 1.59
CA SER A 27 -4.16 1.92 2.36
C SER A 27 -4.00 0.46 1.90
N ALA A 28 -2.82 -0.10 2.13
CA ALA A 28 -2.54 -1.50 1.83
C ALA A 28 -3.47 -2.46 2.59
N GLY A 29 -3.82 -2.15 3.84
CA GLY A 29 -4.78 -2.93 4.61
C GLY A 29 -6.17 -2.97 3.99
N ARG A 30 -6.66 -1.83 3.49
CA ARG A 30 -7.95 -1.78 2.79
C ARG A 30 -7.91 -2.51 1.45
N LEU A 31 -6.80 -2.45 0.74
CA LEU A 31 -6.62 -3.25 -0.48
C LEU A 31 -6.61 -4.75 -0.16
N ARG A 32 -5.92 -5.14 0.91
CA ARG A 32 -5.93 -6.55 1.37
C ARG A 32 -7.33 -7.05 1.68
N GLU A 33 -8.15 -6.25 2.35
CA GLU A 33 -9.55 -6.59 2.63
C GLU A 33 -10.32 -6.88 1.32
N LYS A 34 -10.14 -6.04 0.30
CA LYS A 34 -10.72 -6.29 -1.04
C LYS A 34 -10.21 -7.58 -1.67
N CYS A 35 -8.91 -7.85 -1.54
CA CYS A 35 -8.28 -9.05 -2.07
C CYS A 35 -8.69 -10.34 -1.36
N GLN A 36 -9.12 -10.27 -0.10
CA GLN A 36 -9.59 -11.40 0.71
C GLN A 36 -11.10 -11.62 0.62
N SER A 37 -11.84 -10.64 0.12
CA SER A 37 -13.29 -10.71 0.04
C SER A 37 -13.75 -11.79 -0.94
N THR A 38 -14.87 -12.43 -0.61
CA THR A 38 -15.57 -13.37 -1.51
C THR A 38 -16.57 -12.68 -2.41
N VAL A 39 -16.77 -11.36 -2.25
CA VAL A 39 -17.66 -10.56 -3.09
C VAL A 39 -16.99 -10.26 -4.43
N ALA A 40 -17.68 -10.57 -5.53
CA ALA A 40 -17.11 -10.46 -6.88
C ALA A 40 -16.61 -9.04 -7.23
N SER A 41 -17.33 -8.00 -6.82
CA SER A 41 -16.92 -6.61 -7.04
C SER A 41 -15.64 -6.25 -6.30
N ASP A 42 -15.45 -6.76 -5.08
CA ASP A 42 -14.24 -6.55 -4.31
C ASP A 42 -13.04 -7.26 -4.94
N ALA A 43 -13.23 -8.49 -5.41
CA ALA A 43 -12.20 -9.23 -6.12
C ALA A 43 -11.78 -8.50 -7.42
N SER A 44 -12.74 -8.00 -8.17
CA SER A 44 -12.47 -7.19 -9.37
C SER A 44 -11.71 -5.91 -9.03
N TYR A 45 -12.07 -5.24 -7.95
CA TYR A 45 -11.36 -4.05 -7.47
C TYR A 45 -9.90 -4.38 -7.11
N CYS A 46 -9.68 -5.46 -6.37
CA CYS A 46 -8.35 -5.93 -6.01
C CYS A 46 -7.48 -6.14 -7.24
N PHE A 47 -7.95 -6.92 -8.20
CA PHE A 47 -7.20 -7.20 -9.42
C PHE A 47 -6.95 -5.95 -10.25
N ALA A 48 -7.97 -5.12 -10.46
CA ALA A 48 -7.82 -3.89 -11.24
C ALA A 48 -6.84 -2.92 -10.60
N TYR A 49 -6.86 -2.79 -9.28
CA TYR A 49 -5.93 -1.92 -8.56
C TYR A 49 -4.47 -2.38 -8.74
N ILE A 50 -4.21 -3.65 -8.49
CA ILE A 50 -2.85 -4.21 -8.55
C ILE A 50 -2.31 -4.16 -9.99
N VAL A 51 -3.12 -4.54 -10.98
CA VAL A 51 -2.75 -4.45 -12.41
C VAL A 51 -2.51 -2.99 -12.81
N GLY A 52 -3.36 -2.08 -12.36
CA GLY A 52 -3.19 -0.65 -12.62
C GLY A 52 -1.87 -0.10 -12.06
N VAL A 53 -1.50 -0.48 -10.85
CA VAL A 53 -0.20 -0.11 -10.26
C VAL A 53 0.96 -0.72 -11.07
N HIS A 54 0.87 -2.00 -11.44
CA HIS A 54 1.87 -2.66 -12.27
C HIS A 54 2.07 -1.90 -13.59
N ASP A 55 1.00 -1.64 -14.32
CA ASP A 55 1.05 -1.01 -15.64
C ASP A 55 1.51 0.44 -15.56
N ALA A 56 1.06 1.20 -14.57
CA ALA A 56 1.51 2.55 -14.33
C ALA A 56 3.01 2.60 -14.01
N THR A 57 3.51 1.67 -13.19
CA THR A 57 4.93 1.56 -12.88
C THR A 57 5.73 1.26 -14.14
N ARG A 58 5.26 0.33 -14.99
CA ARG A 58 5.92 0.03 -16.28
C ARG A 58 5.99 1.24 -17.19
N ALA A 59 4.95 2.07 -17.24
CA ALA A 59 4.96 3.31 -18.00
C ALA A 59 6.02 4.28 -17.49
N TYR A 60 6.08 4.50 -16.18
CA TYR A 60 7.09 5.36 -15.55
C TYR A 60 8.51 4.84 -15.76
N GLU A 61 8.73 3.54 -15.63
CA GLU A 61 10.02 2.92 -15.90
C GLU A 61 10.53 3.24 -17.31
N ASN A 62 9.65 3.17 -18.31
CA ASN A 62 9.99 3.50 -19.68
C ASN A 62 10.35 4.97 -19.85
N TRP A 63 9.59 5.88 -19.23
CA TRP A 63 9.84 7.33 -19.34
C TRP A 63 11.12 7.77 -18.63
N LEU A 64 11.44 7.13 -17.51
CA LEU A 64 12.57 7.50 -16.66
C LEU A 64 13.81 6.61 -16.91
N ASN A 65 13.73 5.66 -17.84
CA ASN A 65 14.80 4.69 -18.14
C ASN A 65 15.33 3.99 -16.88
N LEU A 66 14.40 3.50 -16.06
CA LEU A 66 14.71 2.74 -14.84
C LEU A 66 13.89 1.45 -14.77
N ARG A 67 14.24 0.57 -13.83
CA ARG A 67 13.52 -0.69 -13.57
C ARG A 67 13.31 -0.85 -12.07
N GLU A 68 12.05 -0.92 -11.66
CA GLU A 68 11.68 -1.19 -10.27
C GLU A 68 11.55 -2.69 -10.01
N PHE A 69 10.94 -3.41 -10.93
CA PHE A 69 10.79 -4.86 -10.87
C PHE A 69 10.78 -5.47 -12.28
N CYS A 70 11.02 -6.77 -12.36
CA CYS A 70 11.12 -7.49 -13.63
C CYS A 70 10.17 -8.69 -13.65
N THR A 71 8.88 -8.43 -13.88
CA THR A 71 7.90 -9.50 -14.09
C THR A 71 8.19 -10.27 -15.37
N PRO A 72 8.05 -11.61 -15.38
CA PRO A 72 8.23 -12.39 -16.59
C PRO A 72 7.13 -12.09 -17.62
N ASP A 73 7.42 -12.34 -18.88
CA ASP A 73 6.42 -12.30 -19.93
C ASP A 73 5.30 -13.30 -19.64
N GLY A 74 4.04 -12.87 -19.83
CA GLY A 74 2.88 -13.71 -19.56
C GLY A 74 2.50 -13.82 -18.08
N VAL A 75 3.08 -13.00 -17.19
CA VAL A 75 2.60 -12.92 -15.80
C VAL A 75 1.11 -12.62 -15.77
N VAL A 76 0.37 -13.34 -14.93
CA VAL A 76 -1.08 -13.17 -14.81
C VAL A 76 -1.44 -12.41 -13.52
N GLN A 77 -2.58 -11.73 -13.55
CA GLN A 77 -3.04 -10.88 -12.43
C GLN A 77 -3.12 -11.64 -11.08
N GLY A 78 -3.43 -12.93 -11.10
CA GLY A 78 -3.48 -13.76 -9.89
C GLY A 78 -2.11 -13.91 -9.21
N GLU A 79 -1.03 -13.93 -9.99
CA GLU A 79 0.35 -13.98 -9.46
C GLU A 79 0.75 -12.63 -8.84
N LEU A 80 0.37 -11.52 -9.47
CA LEU A 80 0.60 -10.18 -8.91
C LEU A 80 -0.16 -10.00 -7.58
N ARG A 81 -1.42 -10.45 -7.53
CA ARG A 81 -2.21 -10.46 -6.30
C ARG A 81 -1.54 -11.29 -5.21
N ARG A 82 -1.05 -12.48 -5.55
CA ARG A 82 -0.37 -13.36 -4.60
C ARG A 82 0.89 -12.71 -4.05
N ALA A 83 1.69 -12.08 -4.88
CA ALA A 83 2.88 -11.36 -4.46
C ALA A 83 2.56 -10.27 -3.42
N PHE A 84 1.50 -9.49 -3.63
CA PHE A 84 1.04 -8.48 -2.69
C PHE A 84 0.55 -9.10 -1.37
N MET A 85 -0.28 -10.14 -1.44
CA MET A 85 -0.84 -10.80 -0.27
C MET A 85 0.23 -11.46 0.59
N ASP A 86 1.17 -12.16 -0.03
CA ASP A 86 2.29 -12.82 0.66
C ASP A 86 3.20 -11.78 1.33
N TYR A 87 3.46 -10.66 0.65
CA TYR A 87 4.27 -9.59 1.23
C TYR A 87 3.65 -9.01 2.49
N LEU A 88 2.34 -8.71 2.48
CA LEU A 88 1.65 -8.19 3.66
C LEU A 88 1.50 -9.23 4.78
N ALA A 89 1.39 -10.52 4.46
CA ALA A 89 1.38 -11.58 5.47
C ALA A 89 2.69 -11.60 6.27
N ASP A 90 3.83 -11.38 5.59
CA ASP A 90 5.15 -11.34 6.21
C ASP A 90 5.50 -9.97 6.82
N ASN A 91 4.81 -8.91 6.42
CA ASN A 91 5.11 -7.53 6.78
C ASN A 91 3.83 -6.76 7.19
N ALA A 92 3.10 -7.28 8.17
CA ALA A 92 1.80 -6.76 8.60
C ALA A 92 1.83 -5.27 9.04
N GLY A 93 2.96 -4.77 9.51
CA GLY A 93 3.16 -3.37 9.87
C GLY A 93 2.97 -2.39 8.72
N TYR A 94 3.07 -2.84 7.47
CA TYR A 94 2.84 -1.99 6.28
C TYR A 94 1.37 -1.87 5.88
N SER A 95 0.44 -2.44 6.64
CA SER A 95 -1.01 -2.34 6.36
C SER A 95 -1.52 -0.89 6.37
N SER A 96 -0.91 0.00 7.16
CA SER A 96 -1.22 1.44 7.19
C SER A 96 -0.56 2.23 6.05
N GLY A 97 0.38 1.62 5.32
CA GLY A 97 1.07 2.26 4.20
C GLY A 97 0.14 2.47 3.00
N GLU A 98 0.59 3.34 2.09
CA GLU A 98 -0.08 3.57 0.82
C GLU A 98 -0.11 2.29 -0.03
N ALA A 99 -1.29 1.90 -0.50
CA ALA A 99 -1.48 0.65 -1.21
C ALA A 99 -0.57 0.50 -2.45
N ALA A 100 -0.47 1.53 -3.27
CA ALA A 100 0.35 1.50 -4.48
C ALA A 100 1.83 1.28 -4.16
N SER A 101 2.37 2.00 -3.17
CA SER A 101 3.75 1.85 -2.72
C SER A 101 4.03 0.44 -2.20
N VAL A 102 3.11 -0.13 -1.43
CA VAL A 102 3.26 -1.49 -0.90
C VAL A 102 3.16 -2.54 -2.01
N VAL A 103 2.29 -2.35 -3.00
CA VAL A 103 2.24 -3.21 -4.19
C VAL A 103 3.56 -3.19 -4.94
N ILE A 104 4.15 -2.00 -5.19
CA ILE A 104 5.44 -1.88 -5.89
C ILE A 104 6.54 -2.62 -5.13
N VAL A 105 6.63 -2.43 -3.81
CA VAL A 105 7.63 -3.11 -2.98
C VAL A 105 7.43 -4.64 -2.99
N ALA A 106 6.18 -5.10 -2.94
CA ALA A 106 5.85 -6.52 -3.02
C ALA A 106 6.29 -7.13 -4.36
N LEU A 107 6.01 -6.44 -5.46
CA LEU A 107 6.42 -6.86 -6.80
C LEU A 107 7.94 -6.85 -6.97
N LYS A 108 8.61 -5.83 -6.42
CA LYS A 108 10.07 -5.74 -6.42
C LYS A 108 10.71 -6.89 -5.65
N LYS A 109 10.13 -7.29 -4.53
CA LYS A 109 10.60 -8.44 -3.75
C LYS A 109 10.37 -9.76 -4.49
N ARG A 110 9.23 -9.93 -5.13
CA ARG A 110 8.86 -11.16 -5.84
C ARG A 110 9.59 -11.32 -7.18
N TYR A 111 9.78 -10.22 -7.89
CA TYR A 111 10.34 -10.17 -9.24
C TYR A 111 11.55 -9.22 -9.30
N PRO A 112 12.61 -9.50 -8.56
CA PRO A 112 13.79 -8.65 -8.58
C PRO A 112 14.41 -8.67 -9.98
N CYS A 113 14.88 -7.49 -10.45
CA CYS A 113 15.66 -7.40 -11.66
C CYS A 113 17.06 -7.93 -11.44
N ALA A 114 17.63 -8.64 -12.44
CA ALA A 114 19.00 -9.02 -12.40
C ALA A 114 19.91 -7.77 -12.35
N PRO A 115 21.04 -7.77 -11.58
CA PRO A 115 21.95 -6.65 -11.54
C PRO A 115 22.46 -6.35 -12.96
N ASP A 116 22.44 -5.06 -13.34
CA ASP A 116 22.98 -4.62 -14.63
C ASP A 116 24.49 -4.83 -14.64
N LYS A 117 24.93 -5.80 -15.43
CA LYS A 117 26.36 -6.12 -15.60
C LYS A 117 27.17 -5.01 -16.32
N ARG A 118 26.49 -3.93 -16.75
CA ARG A 118 27.12 -2.81 -17.50
C ARG A 118 27.60 -1.66 -16.63
N ARG A 119 27.36 -1.68 -15.33
CA ARG A 119 27.96 -0.72 -14.39
C ARG A 119 29.24 -1.29 -13.79
N LYS A 120 30.32 -1.19 -14.54
CA LYS A 120 31.67 -1.21 -14.01
C LYS A 120 32.29 0.15 -14.20
#